data_a9d20b730e0f773bb3b16f9e6afe4812
#
_entry.id   a9d20b730e0f773bb3b16f9e6afe4812
#
_cell.length_a   1.000
_cell.length_b   1.000
_cell.length_c   1.000
_cell.angle_alpha   90.00
_cell.angle_beta   90.00
_cell.angle_gamma   90.00
#
_symmetry.space_group_name_H-M   'P 1'
#
loop_
_entity.id
_entity.type
_entity.pdbx_description
1 polymer ?
#
loop_
_entity_poly.entity_id
_entity_poly.type
_entity_poly.pdbx_seq_one_letter_code
_entity_poly.pdbx_strand_id
1 'polypeptide(L)'
;QTVQETNNTRAETIKKMEADFNDMVKQLQDPMLNEKDKKELEQKAQIKRQEVIALEQERRGFVERQLKSLQEQMKVRSTKIMGEITKITEGIATKGNYDLILDKSAQALRSNQVFVYTKPSMDITPSVMKELNKDAPKGFDPTKKKTPAVPAAPAAPAN
;
A
#
# COMPACT_ATOMS: atom_id res chain seq x y z
N GLN A 1 -3.70 -9.44 -12.53
CA GLN A 1 -4.62 -8.37 -12.04
C GLN A 1 -4.01 -7.72 -10.82
N THR A 2 -4.00 -6.38 -10.80
CA THR A 2 -3.52 -5.65 -9.63
C THR A 2 -4.56 -5.71 -8.51
N VAL A 3 -4.12 -5.58 -7.25
CA VAL A 3 -5.02 -5.49 -6.08
C VAL A 3 -6.06 -4.39 -6.29
N GLN A 4 -5.66 -3.29 -6.90
CA GLN A 4 -6.52 -2.15 -7.22
C GLN A 4 -7.65 -2.52 -8.18
N GLU A 5 -7.35 -3.22 -9.28
CA GLU A 5 -8.36 -3.67 -10.25
C GLU A 5 -9.36 -4.62 -9.60
N THR A 6 -8.88 -5.58 -8.80
CA THR A 6 -9.75 -6.51 -8.08
C THR A 6 -10.67 -5.77 -7.11
N ASN A 7 -10.15 -4.79 -6.36
CA ASN A 7 -10.95 -4.00 -5.44
C ASN A 7 -11.99 -3.15 -6.17
N ASN A 8 -11.65 -2.55 -7.31
CA ASN A 8 -12.56 -1.75 -8.14
C ASN A 8 -13.69 -2.62 -8.70
N THR A 9 -13.37 -3.79 -9.26
CA THR A 9 -14.39 -4.72 -9.79
C THR A 9 -15.37 -5.15 -8.69
N ARG A 10 -14.88 -5.44 -7.49
CA ARG A 10 -15.73 -5.80 -6.34
C ARG A 10 -16.61 -4.62 -5.92
N ALA A 11 -16.06 -3.40 -5.87
CA ALA A 11 -16.82 -2.20 -5.54
C ALA A 11 -17.92 -1.90 -6.58
N GLU A 12 -17.66 -2.08 -7.87
CA GLU A 12 -18.66 -1.94 -8.93
C GLU A 12 -19.78 -2.97 -8.82
N THR A 13 -19.44 -4.22 -8.49
CA THR A 13 -20.42 -5.27 -8.26
C THR A 13 -21.34 -4.92 -7.09
N ILE A 14 -20.79 -4.48 -5.98
CA ILE A 14 -21.56 -4.06 -4.81
C ILE A 14 -22.48 -2.90 -5.16
N LYS A 15 -21.99 -1.89 -5.87
CA LYS A 15 -22.77 -0.72 -6.30
C LYS A 15 -23.97 -1.11 -7.19
N LYS A 16 -23.79 -2.09 -8.09
CA LYS A 16 -24.91 -2.62 -8.89
C LYS A 16 -25.95 -3.31 -8.02
N MET A 17 -25.51 -4.14 -7.06
CA MET A 17 -26.42 -4.83 -6.16
C MET A 17 -27.16 -3.88 -5.22
N GLU A 18 -26.53 -2.79 -4.80
CA GLU A 18 -27.17 -1.71 -4.05
C GLU A 18 -28.24 -0.98 -4.88
N ALA A 19 -27.97 -0.74 -6.17
CA ALA A 19 -28.95 -0.17 -7.08
C ALA A 19 -30.17 -1.10 -7.24
N ASP A 20 -29.94 -2.40 -7.46
CA ASP A 20 -31.01 -3.41 -7.56
C ASP A 20 -31.84 -3.43 -6.27
N PHE A 21 -31.21 -3.39 -5.10
CA PHE A 21 -31.90 -3.35 -3.80
C PHE A 21 -32.76 -2.08 -3.68
N ASN A 22 -32.21 -0.91 -4.03
CA ASN A 22 -32.94 0.34 -3.96
C ASN A 22 -34.16 0.36 -4.91
N ASP A 23 -34.05 -0.27 -6.07
CA ASP A 23 -35.16 -0.41 -7.01
C ASP A 23 -36.25 -1.34 -6.47
N MET A 24 -35.87 -2.43 -5.79
CA MET A 24 -36.84 -3.28 -5.07
C MET A 24 -37.57 -2.52 -3.95
N VAL A 25 -36.84 -1.70 -3.19
CA VAL A 25 -37.43 -0.84 -2.14
C VAL A 25 -38.43 0.17 -2.71
N LYS A 26 -38.11 0.77 -3.89
CA LYS A 26 -39.06 1.66 -4.59
C LYS A 26 -40.31 0.91 -5.05
N GLN A 27 -40.15 -0.30 -5.61
CA GLN A 27 -41.29 -1.11 -6.04
C GLN A 27 -42.22 -1.50 -4.86
N LEU A 28 -41.65 -1.72 -3.66
CA LEU A 28 -42.46 -1.99 -2.45
C LEU A 28 -43.36 -0.83 -2.03
N GLN A 29 -43.06 0.40 -2.51
CA GLN A 29 -43.88 1.58 -2.24
C GLN A 29 -45.05 1.75 -3.24
N ASP A 30 -45.14 0.87 -4.24
CA ASP A 30 -46.24 0.92 -5.22
C ASP A 30 -47.54 0.50 -4.58
N PRO A 31 -48.57 1.39 -4.51
CA PRO A 31 -49.85 1.08 -3.91
C PRO A 31 -50.67 0.04 -4.69
N MET A 32 -50.29 -0.25 -5.94
CA MET A 32 -50.98 -1.21 -6.81
C MET A 32 -50.47 -2.64 -6.59
N LEU A 33 -49.41 -2.83 -5.80
CA LEU A 33 -48.79 -4.14 -5.54
C LEU A 33 -49.69 -4.98 -4.61
N ASN A 34 -50.06 -6.20 -5.02
CA ASN A 34 -50.83 -7.08 -4.19
C ASN A 34 -50.03 -7.65 -3.00
N GLU A 35 -50.69 -8.08 -1.93
CA GLU A 35 -50.07 -8.54 -0.69
C GLU A 35 -49.13 -9.74 -0.87
N LYS A 36 -49.39 -10.60 -1.85
CA LYS A 36 -48.54 -11.78 -2.12
C LYS A 36 -47.22 -11.33 -2.74
N ASP A 37 -47.30 -10.52 -3.78
CA ASP A 37 -46.11 -10.03 -4.50
C ASP A 37 -45.27 -9.12 -3.61
N LYS A 38 -45.93 -8.36 -2.71
CA LYS A 38 -45.26 -7.53 -1.71
C LYS A 38 -44.40 -8.37 -0.76
N LYS A 39 -44.96 -9.45 -0.21
CA LYS A 39 -44.20 -10.35 0.66
C LYS A 39 -43.05 -11.02 -0.03
N GLU A 40 -43.20 -11.47 -1.28
CA GLU A 40 -42.12 -12.05 -2.06
C GLU A 40 -41.02 -11.02 -2.34
N LEU A 41 -41.38 -9.80 -2.68
CA LEU A 41 -40.44 -8.71 -2.94
C LEU A 41 -39.69 -8.28 -1.67
N GLU A 42 -40.38 -8.23 -0.52
CA GLU A 42 -39.75 -7.98 0.79
C GLU A 42 -38.68 -9.02 1.11
N GLN A 43 -39.01 -10.30 0.92
CA GLN A 43 -38.04 -11.38 1.15
C GLN A 43 -36.82 -11.27 0.22
N LYS A 44 -37.05 -11.00 -1.06
CA LYS A 44 -35.96 -10.79 -2.05
C LYS A 44 -35.09 -9.59 -1.68
N ALA A 45 -35.71 -8.48 -1.27
CA ALA A 45 -34.98 -7.29 -0.84
C ALA A 45 -34.17 -7.56 0.42
N GLN A 46 -34.70 -8.32 1.38
CA GLN A 46 -33.97 -8.67 2.59
C GLN A 46 -32.74 -9.57 2.29
N ILE A 47 -32.89 -10.56 1.41
CA ILE A 47 -31.79 -11.40 0.96
C ILE A 47 -30.74 -10.56 0.25
N LYS A 48 -31.17 -9.71 -0.69
CA LYS A 48 -30.25 -8.83 -1.43
C LYS A 48 -29.46 -7.91 -0.52
N ARG A 49 -30.11 -7.35 0.51
CA ARG A 49 -29.45 -6.53 1.53
C ARG A 49 -28.37 -7.31 2.29
N GLN A 50 -28.67 -8.56 2.68
CA GLN A 50 -27.68 -9.39 3.37
C GLN A 50 -26.49 -9.73 2.47
N GLU A 51 -26.73 -10.01 1.18
CA GLU A 51 -25.67 -10.25 0.19
C GLU A 51 -24.76 -9.02 0.03
N VAL A 52 -25.34 -7.81 -0.09
CA VAL A 52 -24.56 -6.55 -0.18
C VAL A 52 -23.69 -6.36 1.05
N ILE A 53 -24.24 -6.56 2.25
CA ILE A 53 -23.47 -6.44 3.51
C ILE A 53 -22.32 -7.46 3.55
N ALA A 54 -22.59 -8.72 3.20
CA ALA A 54 -21.57 -9.76 3.19
C ALA A 54 -20.44 -9.48 2.20
N LEU A 55 -20.79 -9.04 0.98
CA LEU A 55 -19.80 -8.69 -0.05
C LEU A 55 -18.96 -7.46 0.34
N GLU A 56 -19.56 -6.46 0.98
CA GLU A 56 -18.81 -5.31 1.46
C GLU A 56 -17.86 -5.68 2.59
N GLN A 57 -18.26 -6.55 3.50
CA GLN A 57 -17.38 -7.08 4.55
C GLN A 57 -16.22 -7.89 3.94
N GLU A 58 -16.51 -8.73 2.94
CA GLU A 58 -15.48 -9.48 2.22
C GLU A 58 -14.49 -8.55 1.51
N ARG A 59 -15.00 -7.51 0.83
CA ARG A 59 -14.16 -6.51 0.15
C ARG A 59 -13.23 -5.80 1.12
N ARG A 60 -13.74 -5.35 2.27
CA ARG A 60 -12.93 -4.70 3.33
C ARG A 60 -11.87 -5.66 3.88
N GLY A 61 -12.26 -6.87 4.21
CA GLY A 61 -11.31 -7.88 4.68
C GLY A 61 -10.25 -8.25 3.64
N PHE A 62 -10.60 -8.25 2.34
CA PHE A 62 -9.62 -8.43 1.27
C PHE A 62 -8.60 -7.29 1.25
N VAL A 63 -9.03 -6.04 1.26
CA VAL A 63 -8.12 -4.87 1.26
C VAL A 63 -7.21 -4.88 2.48
N GLU A 64 -7.74 -5.15 3.66
CA GLU A 64 -6.97 -5.22 4.90
C GLU A 64 -5.88 -6.31 4.83
N ARG A 65 -6.24 -7.53 4.38
CA ARG A 65 -5.26 -8.61 4.20
C ARG A 65 -4.17 -8.24 3.20
N GLN A 66 -4.51 -7.57 2.09
CA GLN A 66 -3.54 -7.14 1.09
C GLN A 66 -2.60 -6.07 1.63
N LEU A 67 -3.12 -5.09 2.38
CA LEU A 67 -2.30 -4.06 3.02
C LEU A 67 -1.31 -4.68 4.03
N LYS A 68 -1.80 -5.60 4.87
CA LYS A 68 -0.95 -6.31 5.83
C LYS A 68 0.14 -7.13 5.13
N SER A 69 -0.22 -7.86 4.08
CA SER A 69 0.75 -8.62 3.26
C SER A 69 1.81 -7.71 2.64
N LEU A 70 1.40 -6.56 2.10
CA LEU A 70 2.32 -5.59 1.51
C LEU A 70 3.27 -5.00 2.57
N GLN A 71 2.75 -4.64 3.74
CA GLN A 71 3.57 -4.14 4.85
C GLN A 71 4.61 -5.16 5.29
N GLU A 72 4.24 -6.44 5.40
CA GLU A 72 5.17 -7.50 5.76
C GLU A 72 6.25 -7.70 4.69
N GLN A 73 5.85 -7.72 3.40
CA GLN A 73 6.82 -7.78 2.30
C GLN A 73 7.79 -6.60 2.30
N MET A 74 7.30 -5.39 2.56
CA MET A 74 8.14 -4.19 2.68
C MET A 74 9.11 -4.32 3.84
N LYS A 75 8.67 -4.81 5.01
CA LYS A 75 9.51 -5.04 6.18
C LYS A 75 10.61 -6.04 5.88
N VAL A 76 10.27 -7.19 5.31
CA VAL A 76 11.25 -8.23 4.93
C VAL A 76 12.27 -7.70 3.94
N ARG A 77 11.82 -6.99 2.90
CA ARG A 77 12.71 -6.37 1.91
C ARG A 77 13.63 -5.33 2.54
N SER A 78 13.09 -4.45 3.38
CA SER A 78 13.87 -3.43 4.08
C SER A 78 14.95 -4.06 4.96
N THR A 79 14.60 -5.08 5.76
CA THR A 79 15.55 -5.81 6.60
C THR A 79 16.66 -6.44 5.78
N LYS A 80 16.31 -7.06 4.63
CA LYS A 80 17.30 -7.67 3.73
C LYS A 80 18.26 -6.62 3.18
N ILE A 81 17.74 -5.51 2.64
CA ILE A 81 18.54 -4.41 2.08
C ILE A 81 19.46 -3.82 3.15
N MET A 82 18.94 -3.56 4.35
CA MET A 82 19.75 -3.05 5.46
C MET A 82 20.88 -4.02 5.84
N GLY A 83 20.60 -5.32 5.86
CA GLY A 83 21.62 -6.34 6.11
C GLY A 83 22.72 -6.37 5.03
N GLU A 84 22.38 -6.18 3.76
CA GLU A 84 23.36 -6.08 2.66
C GLU A 84 24.21 -4.80 2.80
N ILE A 85 23.57 -3.65 3.08
CA ILE A 85 24.28 -2.39 3.33
C ILE A 85 25.26 -2.53 4.49
N THR A 86 24.82 -3.12 5.61
CA THR A 86 25.68 -3.33 6.79
C THR A 86 26.91 -4.16 6.45
N LYS A 87 26.73 -5.31 5.76
CA LYS A 87 27.86 -6.17 5.34
C LYS A 87 28.86 -5.45 4.45
N ILE A 88 28.39 -4.67 3.48
CA ILE A 88 29.25 -3.90 2.58
C ILE A 88 30.00 -2.82 3.37
N THR A 89 29.28 -2.12 4.27
CA THR A 89 29.86 -1.07 5.12
C THR A 89 30.95 -1.63 6.05
N GLU A 90 30.70 -2.78 6.69
CA GLU A 90 31.69 -3.50 7.51
C GLU A 90 32.92 -3.92 6.70
N GLY A 91 32.72 -4.41 5.46
CA GLY A 91 33.82 -4.75 4.56
C GLY A 91 34.66 -3.53 4.17
N ILE A 92 34.04 -2.37 3.97
CA ILE A 92 34.75 -1.10 3.70
C ILE A 92 35.46 -0.62 4.98
N ALA A 93 34.82 -0.72 6.14
CA ALA A 93 35.41 -0.36 7.42
C ALA A 93 36.70 -1.13 7.68
N THR A 94 36.66 -2.45 7.53
CA THR A 94 37.82 -3.32 7.75
C THR A 94 38.96 -2.99 6.77
N LYS A 95 38.67 -2.81 5.49
CA LYS A 95 39.67 -2.47 4.47
C LYS A 95 40.28 -1.07 4.65
N GLY A 96 39.44 -0.14 5.10
CA GLY A 96 39.85 1.26 5.32
C GLY A 96 40.41 1.54 6.70
N ASN A 97 40.49 0.53 7.57
CA ASN A 97 40.91 0.64 8.96
C ASN A 97 40.17 1.73 9.73
N TYR A 98 38.83 1.76 9.53
CA TYR A 98 37.95 2.67 10.26
C TYR A 98 37.54 2.02 11.59
N ASP A 99 37.70 2.75 12.69
CA ASP A 99 37.27 2.30 14.02
C ASP A 99 35.77 2.46 14.21
N LEU A 100 35.14 3.42 13.51
CA LEU A 100 33.72 3.72 13.63
C LEU A 100 33.16 4.29 12.33
N ILE A 101 31.95 3.83 11.95
CA ILE A 101 31.17 4.42 10.87
C ILE A 101 29.84 4.88 11.45
N LEU A 102 29.45 6.12 11.13
CA LEU A 102 28.24 6.76 11.63
C LEU A 102 27.30 7.06 10.47
N ASP A 103 26.00 6.82 10.68
CA ASP A 103 24.97 7.23 9.74
C ASP A 103 24.67 8.72 9.92
N LYS A 104 25.11 9.54 8.96
CA LYS A 104 24.87 10.99 8.98
C LYS A 104 23.41 11.38 8.77
N SER A 105 22.56 10.47 8.29
CA SER A 105 21.12 10.70 8.11
C SER A 105 20.32 10.40 9.37
N ALA A 106 20.98 9.87 10.41
CA ALA A 106 20.31 9.54 11.67
C ALA A 106 19.65 10.78 12.28
N GLN A 107 18.39 10.61 12.68
CA GLN A 107 17.61 11.66 13.33
C GLN A 107 17.40 11.33 14.81
N ALA A 108 17.52 12.33 15.66
CA ALA A 108 17.16 12.21 17.06
C ALA A 108 15.63 12.18 17.23
N LEU A 109 15.15 11.79 18.42
CA LEU A 109 13.73 11.66 18.77
C LEU A 109 12.85 12.89 18.47
N ARG A 110 13.46 14.07 18.24
CA ARG A 110 12.76 15.32 17.92
C ARG A 110 12.99 15.75 16.47
N SER A 111 13.30 14.82 15.56
CA SER A 111 13.58 15.08 14.14
C SER A 111 14.77 16.03 13.89
N ASN A 112 15.61 16.27 14.87
CA ASN A 112 16.85 17.02 14.69
C ASN A 112 17.94 16.10 14.14
N GLN A 113 18.78 16.63 13.26
CA GLN A 113 19.94 15.89 12.79
C GLN A 113 20.92 15.65 13.94
N VAL A 114 21.37 14.40 14.10
CA VAL A 114 22.38 14.04 15.08
C VAL A 114 23.73 14.66 14.72
N PHE A 115 24.02 14.75 13.43
CA PHE A 115 25.26 15.34 12.91
C PHE A 115 24.95 16.64 12.20
N VAL A 116 25.38 17.76 12.78
CA VAL A 116 25.19 19.10 12.22
C VAL A 116 26.15 19.36 11.07
N TYR A 117 27.37 18.80 11.15
CA TYR A 117 28.41 18.95 10.14
C TYR A 117 29.30 17.71 10.07
N THR A 118 29.64 17.29 8.86
CA THR A 118 30.64 16.26 8.57
C THR A 118 31.53 16.73 7.42
N LYS A 119 32.83 16.54 7.59
CA LYS A 119 33.78 16.89 6.51
C LYS A 119 33.54 16.01 5.28
N PRO A 120 33.44 16.55 4.06
CA PRO A 120 33.17 15.74 2.85
C PRO A 120 34.15 14.60 2.63
N SER A 121 35.43 14.77 3.01
CA SER A 121 36.46 13.72 2.90
C SER A 121 36.22 12.52 3.81
N MET A 122 35.34 12.61 4.80
CA MET A 122 34.96 11.51 5.70
C MET A 122 33.71 10.75 5.20
N ASP A 123 33.09 11.22 4.13
CA ASP A 123 31.88 10.61 3.57
C ASP A 123 32.23 9.40 2.70
N ILE A 124 31.98 8.21 3.20
CA ILE A 124 32.19 6.94 2.50
C ILE A 124 30.95 6.47 1.72
N THR A 125 29.83 7.23 1.76
CA THR A 125 28.59 6.88 1.06
C THR A 125 28.82 6.55 -0.42
N PRO A 126 29.62 7.34 -1.21
CA PRO A 126 29.88 6.99 -2.60
C PRO A 126 30.54 5.62 -2.78
N SER A 127 31.45 5.24 -1.88
CA SER A 127 32.15 3.94 -1.93
C SER A 127 31.17 2.79 -1.61
N VAL A 128 30.32 2.96 -0.62
CA VAL A 128 29.25 1.99 -0.28
C VAL A 128 28.28 1.83 -1.44
N MET A 129 27.82 2.94 -2.03
CA MET A 129 26.92 2.95 -3.18
C MET A 129 27.53 2.25 -4.39
N LYS A 130 28.80 2.49 -4.67
CA LYS A 130 29.51 1.84 -5.78
C LYS A 130 29.58 0.33 -5.59
N GLU A 131 29.92 -0.13 -4.40
CA GLU A 131 30.02 -1.56 -4.12
C GLU A 131 28.64 -2.24 -4.11
N LEU A 132 27.62 -1.59 -3.54
CA LEU A 132 26.23 -2.07 -3.53
C LEU A 132 25.67 -2.26 -4.94
N ASN A 133 26.01 -1.37 -5.87
CA ASN A 133 25.45 -1.37 -7.22
C ASN A 133 26.41 -1.98 -8.28
N LYS A 134 27.47 -2.65 -7.89
CA LYS A 134 28.43 -3.22 -8.86
C LYS A 134 27.81 -4.27 -9.78
N ASP A 135 26.82 -5.02 -9.28
CA ASP A 135 26.11 -6.06 -10.02
C ASP A 135 24.75 -5.55 -10.58
N ALA A 136 24.50 -4.23 -10.53
CA ALA A 136 23.27 -3.65 -11.05
C ALA A 136 23.20 -3.79 -12.59
N PRO A 137 21.98 -3.94 -13.15
CA PRO A 137 21.79 -4.03 -14.59
C PRO A 137 22.42 -2.84 -15.34
N LYS A 138 22.98 -3.08 -16.54
CA LYS A 138 23.54 -2.02 -17.38
C LYS A 138 22.48 -0.94 -17.63
N GLY A 139 22.85 0.32 -17.37
CA GLY A 139 21.94 1.49 -17.48
C GLY A 139 21.21 1.84 -16.18
N PHE A 140 21.46 1.13 -15.08
CA PHE A 140 20.98 1.54 -13.78
C PHE A 140 21.71 2.81 -13.31
N ASP A 141 20.93 3.86 -13.06
CA ASP A 141 21.43 5.12 -12.49
C ASP A 141 20.79 5.31 -11.12
N PRO A 142 21.55 5.13 -10.03
CA PRO A 142 21.01 5.25 -8.66
C PRO A 142 20.57 6.68 -8.32
N THR A 143 20.97 7.69 -9.11
CA THR A 143 20.59 9.09 -8.89
C THR A 143 19.25 9.43 -9.54
N LYS A 144 18.83 8.66 -10.54
CA LYS A 144 17.53 8.81 -11.18
C LYS A 144 16.45 8.18 -10.29
N LYS A 145 15.79 8.98 -9.45
CA LYS A 145 14.55 8.57 -8.79
C LYS A 145 13.55 8.14 -9.87
N LYS A 146 13.30 6.84 -10.02
CA LYS A 146 12.02 6.40 -10.60
C LYS A 146 10.95 6.91 -9.65
N THR A 147 10.31 8.01 -10.01
CA THR A 147 9.07 8.42 -9.33
C THR A 147 8.12 7.22 -9.47
N PRO A 148 7.72 6.55 -8.38
CA PRO A 148 6.65 5.58 -8.48
C PRO A 148 5.45 6.35 -9.04
N ALA A 149 4.82 5.84 -10.09
CA ALA A 149 3.50 6.31 -10.47
C ALA A 149 2.59 6.04 -9.25
N VAL A 150 2.42 7.06 -8.41
CA VAL A 150 1.43 7.03 -7.33
C VAL A 150 0.09 7.05 -8.05
N PRO A 151 -0.74 5.99 -7.96
CA PRO A 151 -2.11 6.07 -8.43
C PRO A 151 -2.76 7.25 -7.70
N ALA A 152 -3.36 8.17 -8.47
CA ALA A 152 -4.08 9.30 -7.89
C ALA A 152 -5.05 8.77 -6.82
N ALA A 153 -4.95 9.33 -5.62
CA ALA A 153 -5.92 9.05 -4.57
C ALA A 153 -7.32 9.40 -5.08
N PRO A 154 -8.33 8.56 -4.86
CA PRO A 154 -9.69 8.90 -5.21
C PRO A 154 -10.07 10.19 -4.49
N ALA A 155 -10.60 11.16 -5.25
CA ALA A 155 -11.11 12.41 -4.71
C ALA A 155 -12.12 12.09 -3.60
N ALA A 156 -11.95 12.74 -2.45
CA ALA A 156 -12.92 12.68 -1.37
C ALA A 156 -14.28 13.18 -1.88
N PRO A 157 -15.40 12.55 -1.48
CA PRO A 157 -16.71 13.07 -1.84
C PRO A 157 -16.86 14.46 -1.23
N ALA A 158 -17.23 15.41 -2.08
CA ALA A 158 -17.64 16.74 -1.63
C ALA A 158 -18.88 16.60 -0.74
N ASN A 159 -18.85 17.27 0.40
CA ASN A 159 -20.00 17.45 1.30
C ASN A 159 -21.14 18.17 0.59
#